data_9105f85b9119b81689a2afc256668967
#
_entry.id   9105f85b9119b81689a2afc256668967
#
_cell.length_a   1.000
_cell.length_b   1.000
_cell.length_c   1.000
_cell.angle_alpha   90.00
_cell.angle_beta   90.00
_cell.angle_gamma   90.00
#
_symmetry.space_group_name_H-M   'P 1'
#
loop_
_entity.id
_entity.type
_entity.pdbx_description
1 polymer ?
#
loop_
_entity_poly.entity_id
_entity_poly.type
_entity_poly.pdbx_seq_one_letter_code
_entity_poly.pdbx_strand_id
1 'polypeptide(L)'
;MGAEVLCGEESLDLEVTRAFAADLMSDVLAMVQEEGVLLITGTVVPQVVRVAEVMNMGAILFVRGKRPSAATVNYAAEVGIPLLATGKIMFEACGILYSRGLLPAKRKALPRENGPRD
;
A
#
# COMPACT_ATOMS: atom_id res chain seq x y z
N MET A 1 -0.24 0.94 15.80
CA MET A 1 -0.67 1.99 14.88
C MET A 1 -2.17 2.29 14.97
N GLY A 2 -2.95 1.41 15.48
CA GLY A 2 -4.39 1.59 15.53
C GLY A 2 -5.08 1.34 14.19
N ALA A 3 -4.56 0.43 13.41
CA ALA A 3 -5.18 0.03 12.17
C ALA A 3 -6.21 -1.06 12.41
N GLU A 4 -7.31 -0.99 11.67
CA GLU A 4 -8.36 -2.00 11.69
C GLU A 4 -8.16 -2.95 10.52
N VAL A 5 -8.31 -4.25 10.75
CA VAL A 5 -8.21 -5.25 9.69
C VAL A 5 -9.59 -5.39 9.04
N LEU A 6 -9.66 -5.13 7.74
CA LEU A 6 -10.92 -5.22 6.99
C LEU A 6 -11.12 -6.60 6.38
N CYS A 7 -10.05 -7.26 5.96
CA CYS A 7 -10.07 -8.65 5.50
C CYS A 7 -8.65 -9.20 5.51
N GLY A 8 -8.52 -10.52 5.39
CA GLY A 8 -7.22 -11.15 5.33
C GLY A 8 -6.59 -11.39 6.69
N GLU A 9 -7.40 -11.52 7.74
CA GLU A 9 -6.90 -11.75 9.10
C GLU A 9 -6.03 -12.98 9.20
N GLU A 10 -6.33 -14.01 8.44
CA GLU A 10 -5.54 -15.24 8.41
C GLU A 10 -4.18 -15.04 7.79
N SER A 11 -3.94 -13.92 7.11
CA SER A 11 -2.66 -13.59 6.49
C SER A 11 -1.86 -12.57 7.28
N LEU A 12 -2.23 -12.28 8.53
CA LEU A 12 -1.55 -11.26 9.34
C LEU A 12 -0.12 -11.65 9.70
N ASP A 13 0.23 -12.92 9.57
CA ASP A 13 1.60 -13.38 9.80
C ASP A 13 2.52 -13.06 8.61
N LEU A 14 1.96 -12.51 7.55
CA LEU A 14 2.72 -12.15 6.37
C LEU A 14 3.71 -11.06 6.73
N GLU A 15 4.99 -11.32 6.46
CA GLU A 15 6.01 -10.32 6.73
C GLU A 15 6.08 -9.32 5.61
N VAL A 16 5.71 -8.08 5.92
CA VAL A 16 5.89 -6.96 5.01
C VAL A 16 7.10 -6.18 5.48
N THR A 17 8.11 -6.05 4.63
CA THR A 17 9.35 -5.37 4.97
C THR A 17 9.53 -4.06 4.23
N ARG A 18 8.76 -3.83 3.17
CA ARG A 18 8.87 -2.63 2.34
C ARG A 18 7.51 -2.07 2.02
N ALA A 19 7.45 -0.77 1.79
CA ALA A 19 6.19 -0.08 1.54
C ALA A 19 6.34 0.98 0.46
N PHE A 20 5.22 1.29 -0.18
CA PHE A 20 5.12 2.36 -1.17
C PHE A 20 3.82 3.12 -0.89
N ALA A 21 3.90 4.44 -0.81
CA ALA A 21 2.73 5.27 -0.49
C ALA A 21 2.40 6.14 -1.70
N ALA A 22 1.18 6.02 -2.20
CA ALA A 22 0.72 6.81 -3.34
C ALA A 22 -0.80 6.77 -3.44
N ASP A 23 -1.39 7.83 -3.96
CA ASP A 23 -2.83 7.87 -4.26
C ASP A 23 -3.11 7.62 -5.74
N LEU A 24 -2.13 7.82 -6.60
CA LEU A 24 -2.28 7.55 -8.02
C LEU A 24 -1.80 6.14 -8.34
N MET A 25 -2.71 5.32 -8.84
CA MET A 25 -2.37 3.93 -9.18
C MET A 25 -1.41 3.85 -10.35
N SER A 26 -1.43 4.84 -11.24
CA SER A 26 -0.44 4.90 -12.33
C SER A 26 0.98 5.02 -11.80
N ASP A 27 1.19 5.71 -10.69
CA ASP A 27 2.52 5.80 -10.06
C ASP A 27 2.94 4.45 -9.50
N VAL A 28 2.02 3.72 -8.90
CA VAL A 28 2.32 2.39 -8.36
C VAL A 28 2.76 1.46 -9.49
N LEU A 29 2.00 1.44 -10.58
CA LEU A 29 2.33 0.59 -11.73
C LEU A 29 3.66 0.96 -12.38
N ALA A 30 3.97 2.26 -12.42
CA ALA A 30 5.19 2.74 -13.08
C ALA A 30 6.43 2.58 -12.23
N MET A 31 6.32 2.70 -10.91
CA MET A 31 7.47 2.85 -10.04
C MET A 31 7.89 1.60 -9.28
N VAL A 32 6.91 0.81 -8.81
CA VAL A 32 7.23 -0.32 -7.94
C VAL A 32 7.78 -1.48 -8.74
N GLN A 33 8.92 -2.02 -8.31
CA GLN A 33 9.61 -3.12 -8.99
C GLN A 33 9.89 -4.29 -8.06
N GLU A 34 8.93 -4.59 -7.18
CA GLU A 34 9.12 -5.67 -6.24
C GLU A 34 7.76 -6.18 -5.77
N GLU A 35 7.69 -7.46 -5.40
CA GLU A 35 6.48 -8.07 -4.89
C GLU A 35 6.44 -8.01 -3.36
N GLY A 36 5.27 -8.27 -2.77
CA GLY A 36 5.13 -8.35 -1.33
C GLY A 36 5.12 -7.01 -0.62
N VAL A 37 5.02 -5.90 -1.34
CA VAL A 37 5.07 -4.54 -0.81
C VAL A 37 3.75 -4.18 -0.13
N LEU A 38 3.82 -3.42 0.96
CA LEU A 38 2.63 -2.80 1.55
C LEU A 38 2.32 -1.53 0.77
N LEU A 39 1.13 -1.46 0.21
CA LEU A 39 0.65 -0.25 -0.45
C LEU A 39 -0.08 0.61 0.57
N ILE A 40 0.34 1.87 0.73
CA ILE A 40 -0.29 2.83 1.62
C ILE A 40 -0.98 3.88 0.74
N THR A 41 -2.30 4.02 0.88
CA THR A 41 -3.05 4.89 -0.03
C THR A 41 -4.31 5.43 0.65
N GLY A 42 -4.74 6.61 0.21
CA GLY A 42 -6.04 7.15 0.59
C GLY A 42 -7.11 6.93 -0.47
N THR A 43 -6.77 6.24 -1.56
CA THR A 43 -7.69 5.94 -2.65
C THR A 43 -8.39 4.62 -2.37
N VAL A 44 -9.71 4.61 -2.40
CA VAL A 44 -10.51 3.44 -2.01
C VAL A 44 -11.31 2.83 -3.17
N VAL A 45 -11.04 3.25 -4.40
CA VAL A 45 -11.76 2.70 -5.57
C VAL A 45 -11.34 1.25 -5.81
N PRO A 46 -12.22 0.43 -6.42
CA PRO A 46 -11.91 -0.99 -6.62
C PRO A 46 -10.62 -1.26 -7.39
N GLN A 47 -10.22 -0.33 -8.26
CA GLN A 47 -9.00 -0.46 -9.04
C GLN A 47 -7.76 -0.65 -8.17
N VAL A 48 -7.77 -0.13 -6.94
CA VAL A 48 -6.62 -0.26 -6.03
C VAL A 48 -6.31 -1.74 -5.76
N VAL A 49 -7.35 -2.54 -5.53
CA VAL A 49 -7.17 -3.97 -5.28
C VAL A 49 -6.68 -4.68 -6.53
N ARG A 50 -7.18 -4.28 -7.70
CA ARG A 50 -6.72 -4.87 -8.97
C ARG A 50 -5.25 -4.60 -9.22
N VAL A 51 -4.81 -3.38 -8.95
CA VAL A 51 -3.39 -3.02 -9.07
C VAL A 51 -2.56 -3.84 -8.09
N ALA A 52 -3.03 -3.96 -6.85
CA ALA A 52 -2.33 -4.75 -5.84
C ALA A 52 -2.23 -6.21 -6.26
N GLU A 53 -3.27 -6.75 -6.87
CA GLU A 53 -3.26 -8.13 -7.37
C GLU A 53 -2.23 -8.30 -8.50
N VAL A 54 -2.27 -7.41 -9.49
CA VAL A 54 -1.34 -7.46 -10.62
C VAL A 54 0.10 -7.32 -10.18
N MET A 55 0.35 -6.46 -9.19
CA MET A 55 1.69 -6.19 -8.69
C MET A 55 2.12 -7.14 -7.58
N ASN A 56 1.29 -8.10 -7.22
CA ASN A 56 1.54 -9.02 -6.12
C ASN A 56 1.92 -8.31 -4.82
N MET A 57 1.12 -7.30 -4.46
CA MET A 57 1.30 -6.57 -3.21
C MET A 57 1.00 -7.47 -2.02
N GLY A 58 1.68 -7.24 -0.91
CA GLY A 58 1.48 -8.02 0.31
C GLY A 58 0.25 -7.63 1.11
N ALA A 59 -0.12 -6.36 1.06
CA ALA A 59 -1.29 -5.83 1.77
C ALA A 59 -1.54 -4.40 1.33
N ILE A 60 -2.71 -3.86 1.69
CA ILE A 60 -3.06 -2.47 1.46
C ILE A 60 -3.48 -1.84 2.78
N LEU A 61 -2.92 -0.66 3.08
CA LEU A 61 -3.33 0.16 4.23
C LEU A 61 -4.01 1.42 3.70
N PHE A 62 -5.30 1.58 4.00
CA PHE A 62 -6.04 2.79 3.67
C PHE A 62 -5.91 3.80 4.79
N VAL A 63 -5.57 5.04 4.45
CA VAL A 63 -5.31 6.11 5.42
C VAL A 63 -6.42 7.15 5.41
N ARG A 64 -6.34 8.11 6.31
CA ARG A 64 -7.27 9.23 6.48
C ARG A 64 -8.70 8.79 6.80
N GLY A 65 -8.87 7.64 7.41
CA GLY A 65 -10.20 7.13 7.71
C GLY A 65 -11.00 6.69 6.49
N LYS A 66 -10.36 6.58 5.33
CA LYS A 66 -11.02 6.11 4.11
C LYS A 66 -11.26 4.62 4.18
N ARG A 67 -12.44 4.20 3.72
CA ARG A 67 -12.82 2.80 3.75
C ARG A 67 -13.37 2.40 2.40
N PRO A 68 -12.90 1.29 1.83
CA PRO A 68 -13.45 0.80 0.57
C PRO A 68 -14.86 0.24 0.76
N SER A 69 -15.59 0.08 -0.33
CA SER A 69 -16.91 -0.51 -0.30
C SER A 69 -16.86 -1.99 0.08
N ALA A 70 -18.00 -2.52 0.52
CA ALA A 70 -18.09 -3.95 0.84
C ALA A 70 -17.70 -4.83 -0.36
N ALA A 71 -18.07 -4.42 -1.57
CA ALA A 71 -17.72 -5.16 -2.78
C ALA A 71 -16.21 -5.22 -2.97
N THR A 72 -15.51 -4.12 -2.70
CA THR A 72 -14.05 -4.07 -2.79
C THR A 72 -13.41 -4.97 -1.75
N VAL A 73 -13.91 -4.93 -0.51
CA VAL A 73 -13.40 -5.81 0.56
C VAL A 73 -13.59 -7.27 0.18
N ASN A 74 -14.77 -7.63 -0.35
CA ASN A 74 -15.05 -8.99 -0.76
C ASN A 74 -14.12 -9.45 -1.88
N TYR A 75 -13.86 -8.58 -2.85
CA TYR A 75 -12.93 -8.90 -3.93
C TYR A 75 -11.51 -9.14 -3.40
N ALA A 76 -11.06 -8.28 -2.51
CA ALA A 76 -9.73 -8.45 -1.91
C ALA A 76 -9.62 -9.77 -1.15
N ALA A 77 -10.68 -10.15 -0.43
CA ALA A 77 -10.71 -11.41 0.28
C ALA A 77 -10.62 -12.59 -0.69
N GLU A 78 -11.31 -12.51 -1.83
CA GLU A 78 -11.26 -13.57 -2.84
C GLU A 78 -9.87 -13.76 -3.43
N VAL A 79 -9.17 -12.66 -3.68
CA VAL A 79 -7.84 -12.73 -4.30
C VAL A 79 -6.72 -12.79 -3.26
N GLY A 80 -7.06 -12.82 -1.98
CA GLY A 80 -6.10 -13.05 -0.90
C GLY A 80 -5.25 -11.87 -0.53
N ILE A 81 -5.73 -10.64 -0.72
CA ILE A 81 -4.99 -9.44 -0.35
C ILE A 81 -5.54 -8.86 0.94
N PRO A 82 -4.75 -8.84 2.03
CA PRO A 82 -5.20 -8.23 3.28
C PRO A 82 -5.42 -6.73 3.13
N LEU A 83 -6.53 -6.25 3.68
CA LEU A 83 -6.85 -4.83 3.71
C LEU A 83 -6.90 -4.34 5.16
N LEU A 84 -6.26 -3.20 5.40
CA LEU A 84 -6.27 -2.54 6.70
C LEU A 84 -6.68 -1.08 6.51
N ALA A 85 -7.19 -0.48 7.56
CA ALA A 85 -7.59 0.93 7.54
C ALA A 85 -7.16 1.62 8.81
N THR A 86 -6.74 2.87 8.70
CA THR A 86 -6.38 3.68 9.86
C THR A 86 -6.94 5.09 9.68
N GLY A 87 -7.27 5.75 10.81
CA GLY A 87 -7.69 7.15 10.79
C GLY A 87 -6.53 8.11 10.58
N LYS A 88 -5.29 7.65 10.70
CA LYS A 88 -4.14 8.53 10.56
C LYS A 88 -3.97 8.99 9.14
N ILE A 89 -3.47 10.23 8.97
CA ILE A 89 -3.15 10.74 7.64
C ILE A 89 -1.91 10.02 7.11
N MET A 90 -1.69 10.14 5.81
CA MET A 90 -0.61 9.40 5.14
C MET A 90 0.76 9.68 5.76
N PHE A 91 1.05 10.95 6.05
CA PHE A 91 2.33 11.32 6.63
C PHE A 91 2.58 10.63 7.97
N GLU A 92 1.57 10.62 8.85
CA GLU A 92 1.68 9.96 10.15
C GLU A 92 1.86 8.46 10.01
N ALA A 93 1.04 7.84 9.16
CA ALA A 93 1.11 6.40 8.95
C ALA A 93 2.48 5.99 8.42
N CYS A 94 2.98 6.71 7.41
CA CYS A 94 4.29 6.44 6.84
C CYS A 94 5.40 6.64 7.88
N GLY A 95 5.32 7.72 8.66
CA GLY A 95 6.31 8.01 9.69
C GLY A 95 6.39 6.91 10.75
N ILE A 96 5.24 6.44 11.22
CA ILE A 96 5.18 5.36 12.21
C ILE A 96 5.81 4.09 11.65
N LEU A 97 5.42 3.70 10.44
CA LEU A 97 5.92 2.47 9.83
C LEU A 97 7.41 2.56 9.55
N TYR A 98 7.87 3.69 9.04
CA TYR A 98 9.29 3.90 8.77
C TYR A 98 10.11 3.81 10.05
N SER A 99 9.63 4.42 11.13
CA SER A 99 10.35 4.38 12.42
C SER A 99 10.36 2.99 13.04
N ARG A 100 9.47 2.10 12.61
CA ARG A 100 9.45 0.71 13.07
C ARG A 100 10.20 -0.23 12.14
N GLY A 101 10.91 0.29 11.16
CA GLY A 101 11.82 -0.49 10.34
C GLY A 101 11.34 -0.83 8.94
N LEU A 102 10.14 -0.37 8.53
CA LEU A 102 9.70 -0.59 7.15
C LEU A 102 10.56 0.25 6.22
N LEU A 103 11.03 -0.36 5.14
CA LEU A 103 11.90 0.28 4.16
C LEU A 103 11.11 0.69 2.92
N PRO A 104 11.63 1.65 2.14
CA PRO A 104 11.00 1.98 0.86
C PRO A 104 11.05 0.79 -0.10
N ALA A 105 10.00 0.62 -0.89
CA ALA A 105 9.96 -0.41 -1.91
C ALA A 105 11.05 -0.17 -2.96
N LYS A 106 11.57 -1.23 -3.53
CA LYS A 106 12.45 -1.12 -4.70
C LYS A 106 11.62 -0.52 -5.84
N ARG A 107 12.19 0.46 -6.49
CA ARG A 107 11.46 1.22 -7.49
C ARG A 107 12.37 1.66 -8.62
N LYS A 108 11.74 1.98 -9.75
CA LYS A 108 12.45 2.47 -10.90
C LYS A 108 13.13 3.81 -10.57
N ALA A 109 14.39 3.95 -10.96
CA ALA A 109 15.11 5.19 -10.76
C ALA A 109 14.50 6.28 -11.64
N LEU A 110 14.33 7.47 -11.07
CA LEU A 110 13.85 8.61 -11.84
C LEU A 110 14.95 9.15 -12.74
N PRO A 111 14.62 9.57 -13.97
CA PRO A 111 15.60 10.23 -14.83
C PRO A 111 16.08 11.52 -14.19
N ARG A 112 17.34 11.84 -14.40
CA ARG A 112 17.91 13.11 -13.96
C ARG A 112 17.71 14.10 -15.09
N GLU A 113 17.05 15.20 -14.80
CA GLU A 113 16.70 16.16 -15.84
C GLU A 113 17.74 17.24 -16.00
N ASN A 114 18.21 17.82 -14.91
CA ASN A 114 19.08 19.01 -14.95
C ASN A 114 20.39 18.75 -14.21
N GLY A 115 20.96 17.59 -14.39
CA GLY A 115 22.16 17.22 -13.68
C GLY A 115 21.89 16.81 -12.25
N PRO A 116 22.90 16.82 -11.39
CA PRO A 116 22.75 16.33 -10.03
C PRO A 116 21.69 17.12 -9.26
N ARG A 117 20.89 16.40 -8.49
CA ARG A 117 19.91 16.99 -7.58
C ARG A 117 20.31 16.66 -6.16
N ASP A 118 20.11 17.60 -5.33
CA ASP A 118 20.45 17.46 -3.91
C ASP A 118 19.39 16.69 -3.14
#